data_d012061d5e54d77dd07304cf2745bc74
#
_entry.id   d012061d5e54d77dd07304cf2745bc74
#
_cell.length_a   1.000
_cell.length_b   1.000
_cell.length_c   1.000
_cell.angle_alpha   90.00
_cell.angle_beta   90.00
_cell.angle_gamma   90.00
#
_symmetry.space_group_name_H-M   'P 1'
#
loop_
_entity.id
_entity.type
_entity.pdbx_description
1 polymer ?
#
loop_
_entity_poly.entity_id
_entity_poly.type
_entity_poly.pdbx_seq_one_letter_code
_entity_poly.pdbx_strand_id
1 'polypeptide(L)'
;MTIRTRFAPSPTGYLHIGGARTALYCWLASRHAGGQFVLRIEDTDQERSTRGAIDAILDAMAWLGLGYDEGPIYQTQRLDRYREVAEQMVAAGTAYFAYETKEELDAIREAAMAAKQKPRYNGAYREQNAGFRDDPNRVIRFKNPLDGTVAWDDKVKGRIEFANTELDDLVIFRSDGYPTYNFAVVVDDVDMRITDVVRGDDHVNNTPRQINIYRALGVPVPNFAHLPMILDESGAKLSKRTGAADVMQYRDAGYLPHALLNYLVRLGWSHGDQEIFSIDEMIQLFELHDVNPSASRLDMAKLGWLNQQYLKSDDPVAVARHLEWHLQQAGYDLSQGPAPADVVIALRDRVQTLKDMAERAGVWYRPLIEYDEAAVAKHLKPDAAAALADARDRLARLDTWTVDSVGAALHATGEALGLGMGKVAQPMRVAITGTQVSPDISHTVYLAVQGGFHAEPSLGSVATDSRAGLGGWHGRWFQKGDCLLLRSSPAHAGK
;
A
#
# COMPACT_ATOMS: atom_id res chain seq x y z
N MET A 1 -6.79 -0.33 31.47
CA MET A 1 -7.78 -0.36 30.38
C MET A 1 -7.08 -0.88 29.13
N THR A 2 -7.74 -1.70 28.35
CA THR A 2 -7.19 -2.19 27.07
C THR A 2 -7.12 -1.03 26.08
N ILE A 3 -5.99 -0.84 25.40
CA ILE A 3 -5.82 0.22 24.39
C ILE A 3 -6.82 0.01 23.26
N ARG A 4 -7.49 1.12 22.88
CA ARG A 4 -8.45 1.14 21.79
C ARG A 4 -8.16 2.34 20.89
N THR A 5 -7.68 2.06 19.69
CA THR A 5 -7.38 3.07 18.67
C THR A 5 -8.40 3.03 17.55
N ARG A 6 -8.41 4.06 16.72
CA ARG A 6 -9.22 4.09 15.51
C ARG A 6 -8.46 4.74 14.35
N PHE A 7 -8.69 4.21 13.15
CA PHE A 7 -8.45 4.93 11.92
C PHE A 7 -9.78 5.51 11.43
N ALA A 8 -9.80 6.81 11.16
CA ALA A 8 -11.02 7.53 10.87
C ALA A 8 -10.88 8.41 9.61
N PRO A 9 -10.76 7.79 8.41
CA PRO A 9 -10.57 8.53 7.18
C PRO A 9 -11.86 9.20 6.71
N SER A 10 -11.73 10.43 6.17
CA SER A 10 -12.78 11.06 5.38
C SER A 10 -12.67 10.57 3.93
N PRO A 11 -13.72 9.98 3.33
CA PRO A 11 -13.68 9.37 2.01
C PRO A 11 -13.81 10.41 0.90
N THR A 12 -12.95 11.43 0.92
CA THR A 12 -12.88 12.51 -0.08
C THR A 12 -11.87 12.23 -1.20
N GLY A 13 -11.40 11.00 -1.30
CA GLY A 13 -10.43 10.50 -2.28
C GLY A 13 -9.80 9.19 -1.84
N TYR A 14 -8.76 8.78 -2.56
CA TYR A 14 -8.02 7.55 -2.30
C TYR A 14 -7.21 7.63 -1.00
N LEU A 15 -6.86 6.46 -0.43
CA LEU A 15 -5.98 6.37 0.72
C LEU A 15 -4.54 6.72 0.29
N HIS A 16 -4.06 7.88 0.66
CA HIS A 16 -2.67 8.28 0.42
C HIS A 16 -1.73 7.73 1.52
N ILE A 17 -0.43 7.69 1.23
CA ILE A 17 0.57 7.10 2.15
C ILE A 17 0.60 7.74 3.54
N GLY A 18 0.26 9.02 3.69
CA GLY A 18 0.12 9.66 5.00
C GLY A 18 -1.03 9.08 5.81
N GLY A 19 -2.18 8.82 5.16
CA GLY A 19 -3.30 8.12 5.76
C GLY A 19 -2.95 6.67 6.10
N ALA A 20 -2.27 5.96 5.19
CA ALA A 20 -1.81 4.58 5.41
C ALA A 20 -0.83 4.48 6.59
N ARG A 21 0.11 5.44 6.75
CA ARG A 21 0.99 5.50 7.92
C ARG A 21 0.20 5.73 9.21
N THR A 22 -0.79 6.61 9.17
CA THR A 22 -1.67 6.84 10.33
C THR A 22 -2.44 5.57 10.71
N ALA A 23 -3.02 4.87 9.72
CA ALA A 23 -3.69 3.59 9.93
C ALA A 23 -2.74 2.55 10.53
N LEU A 24 -1.53 2.41 9.97
CA LEU A 24 -0.49 1.51 10.47
C LEU A 24 -0.14 1.81 11.94
N TYR A 25 0.07 3.07 12.31
CA TYR A 25 0.45 3.43 13.68
C TYR A 25 -0.69 3.21 14.67
N CYS A 26 -1.95 3.49 14.28
CA CYS A 26 -3.12 3.12 15.08
C CYS A 26 -3.18 1.60 15.27
N TRP A 27 -2.98 0.84 14.21
CA TRP A 27 -3.02 -0.61 14.21
C TRP A 27 -1.89 -1.20 15.07
N LEU A 28 -0.64 -0.75 14.87
CA LEU A 28 0.50 -1.20 15.67
C LEU A 28 0.33 -0.91 17.15
N ALA A 29 -0.09 0.30 17.52
CA ALA A 29 -0.31 0.67 18.93
C ALA A 29 -1.37 -0.22 19.60
N SER A 30 -2.44 -0.57 18.87
CA SER A 30 -3.45 -1.48 19.40
C SER A 30 -2.94 -2.92 19.50
N ARG A 31 -2.28 -3.44 18.46
CA ARG A 31 -1.75 -4.81 18.43
C ARG A 31 -0.65 -5.03 19.49
N HIS A 32 0.28 -4.08 19.62
CA HIS A 32 1.32 -4.11 20.65
C HIS A 32 0.75 -4.28 22.06
N ALA A 33 -0.32 -3.56 22.36
CA ALA A 33 -0.97 -3.59 23.68
C ALA A 33 -2.01 -4.72 23.85
N GLY A 34 -2.18 -5.61 22.88
CA GLY A 34 -3.25 -6.61 22.88
C GLY A 34 -4.65 -5.99 22.89
N GLY A 35 -4.79 -4.79 22.28
CA GLY A 35 -5.99 -3.99 22.25
C GLY A 35 -6.83 -4.17 21.00
N GLN A 36 -7.64 -3.16 20.68
CA GLN A 36 -8.57 -3.20 19.54
C GLN A 36 -8.35 -2.02 18.60
N PHE A 37 -8.49 -2.30 17.32
CA PHE A 37 -8.40 -1.33 16.23
C PHE A 37 -9.75 -1.17 15.54
N VAL A 38 -10.29 0.05 15.54
CA VAL A 38 -11.61 0.41 15.00
C VAL A 38 -11.45 1.15 13.67
N LEU A 39 -12.29 0.83 12.69
CA LEU A 39 -12.40 1.58 11.45
C LEU A 39 -13.69 2.40 11.46
N ARG A 40 -13.56 3.73 11.34
CA ARG A 40 -14.68 4.67 11.20
C ARG A 40 -14.53 5.46 9.90
N ILE A 41 -15.59 5.54 9.12
CA ILE A 41 -15.65 6.34 7.89
C ILE A 41 -16.35 7.67 8.22
N GLU A 42 -15.62 8.78 8.07
CA GLU A 42 -16.11 10.13 8.35
C GLU A 42 -16.73 10.75 7.08
N ASP A 43 -17.93 10.28 6.73
CA ASP A 43 -18.66 10.55 5.48
C ASP A 43 -19.72 11.66 5.61
N THR A 44 -19.63 12.52 6.62
CA THR A 44 -20.59 13.61 6.85
C THR A 44 -20.54 14.73 5.80
N ASP A 45 -19.47 14.83 5.02
CA ASP A 45 -19.38 15.70 3.84
C ASP A 45 -19.90 14.95 2.61
N GLN A 46 -21.22 15.01 2.38
CA GLN A 46 -21.89 14.24 1.32
C GLN A 46 -21.46 14.67 -0.09
N GLU A 47 -21.05 15.91 -0.30
CA GLU A 47 -20.63 16.40 -1.63
C GLU A 47 -19.31 15.77 -2.06
N ARG A 48 -18.41 15.50 -1.12
CA ARG A 48 -17.07 14.95 -1.39
C ARG A 48 -16.93 13.47 -1.07
N SER A 49 -17.86 12.89 -0.31
CA SER A 49 -17.83 11.49 0.07
C SER A 49 -18.49 10.64 -1.02
N THR A 50 -17.73 9.74 -1.63
CA THR A 50 -18.25 8.85 -2.66
C THR A 50 -18.08 7.39 -2.28
N ARG A 51 -18.97 6.52 -2.75
CA ARG A 51 -18.88 5.08 -2.53
C ARG A 51 -17.55 4.51 -3.04
N GLY A 52 -17.12 4.96 -4.24
CA GLY A 52 -15.84 4.52 -4.81
C GLY A 52 -14.62 4.89 -3.97
N ALA A 53 -14.65 6.07 -3.29
CA ALA A 53 -13.58 6.46 -2.37
C ALA A 53 -13.56 5.59 -1.10
N ILE A 54 -14.74 5.20 -0.60
CA ILE A 54 -14.83 4.26 0.54
C ILE A 54 -14.27 2.89 0.14
N ASP A 55 -14.72 2.33 -0.98
CA ASP A 55 -14.26 1.03 -1.45
C ASP A 55 -12.74 1.04 -1.68
N ALA A 56 -12.17 2.11 -2.27
CA ALA A 56 -10.73 2.25 -2.44
C ALA A 56 -9.94 2.29 -1.11
N ILE A 57 -10.49 2.90 -0.06
CA ILE A 57 -9.87 2.88 1.28
C ILE A 57 -9.87 1.44 1.83
N LEU A 58 -11.00 0.74 1.71
CA LEU A 58 -11.13 -0.65 2.20
C LEU A 58 -10.21 -1.60 1.45
N ASP A 59 -10.12 -1.48 0.12
CA ASP A 59 -9.22 -2.27 -0.73
C ASP A 59 -7.75 -2.04 -0.36
N ALA A 60 -7.37 -0.77 -0.13
CA ALA A 60 -6.01 -0.43 0.27
C ALA A 60 -5.66 -1.00 1.66
N MET A 61 -6.58 -0.92 2.62
CA MET A 61 -6.37 -1.52 3.95
C MET A 61 -6.28 -3.05 3.88
N ALA A 62 -7.13 -3.68 3.06
CA ALA A 62 -7.11 -5.13 2.84
C ALA A 62 -5.80 -5.56 2.19
N TRP A 63 -5.32 -4.85 1.16
CA TRP A 63 -4.04 -5.13 0.52
C TRP A 63 -2.85 -4.99 1.47
N LEU A 64 -2.88 -3.98 2.36
CA LEU A 64 -1.86 -3.78 3.39
C LEU A 64 -1.96 -4.79 4.54
N GLY A 65 -3.04 -5.56 4.66
CA GLY A 65 -3.26 -6.47 5.78
C GLY A 65 -3.62 -5.77 7.09
N LEU A 66 -4.05 -4.51 7.05
CA LEU A 66 -4.46 -3.74 8.23
C LEU A 66 -5.91 -4.04 8.60
N GLY A 67 -6.16 -5.27 9.06
CA GLY A 67 -7.48 -5.71 9.52
C GLY A 67 -7.94 -4.98 10.78
N TYR A 68 -9.22 -4.59 10.82
CA TYR A 68 -9.87 -3.95 11.98
C TYR A 68 -10.73 -4.95 12.74
N ASP A 69 -10.90 -4.70 14.05
CA ASP A 69 -11.69 -5.56 14.94
C ASP A 69 -13.15 -5.14 14.96
N GLU A 70 -13.45 -3.86 14.69
CA GLU A 70 -14.79 -3.28 14.68
C GLU A 70 -14.90 -2.26 13.54
N GLY A 71 -16.03 -2.29 12.82
CA GLY A 71 -16.29 -1.38 11.70
C GLY A 71 -16.49 -2.12 10.36
N PRO A 72 -16.55 -1.40 9.24
CA PRO A 72 -16.54 0.07 9.17
C PRO A 72 -17.81 0.70 9.75
N ILE A 73 -17.64 1.71 10.61
CA ILE A 73 -18.73 2.48 11.20
C ILE A 73 -18.84 3.79 10.41
N TYR A 74 -20.06 4.09 9.92
CA TYR A 74 -20.30 5.28 9.09
C TYR A 74 -20.93 6.41 9.90
N GLN A 75 -20.39 7.62 9.84
CA GLN A 75 -20.91 8.77 10.58
C GLN A 75 -22.31 9.17 10.10
N THR A 76 -22.61 9.05 8.82
CA THR A 76 -23.97 9.33 8.28
C THR A 76 -25.05 8.43 8.87
N GLN A 77 -24.70 7.26 9.38
CA GLN A 77 -25.66 6.35 10.05
C GLN A 77 -25.90 6.71 11.52
N ARG A 78 -25.25 7.74 12.05
CA ARG A 78 -25.25 8.12 13.46
C ARG A 78 -25.82 9.52 13.73
N LEU A 79 -26.46 10.14 12.74
CA LEU A 79 -26.96 11.52 12.82
C LEU A 79 -27.90 11.75 14.00
N ASP A 80 -28.78 10.80 14.30
CA ASP A 80 -29.69 10.90 15.43
C ASP A 80 -28.94 10.89 16.78
N ARG A 81 -27.86 10.11 16.89
CA ARG A 81 -27.02 10.10 18.08
C ARG A 81 -26.33 11.44 18.32
N TYR A 82 -25.81 12.06 17.27
CA TYR A 82 -25.21 13.39 17.39
C TYR A 82 -26.24 14.45 17.81
N ARG A 83 -27.46 14.38 17.27
CA ARG A 83 -28.56 15.27 17.67
C ARG A 83 -28.90 15.11 19.14
N GLU A 84 -29.10 13.88 19.58
CA GLU A 84 -29.38 13.54 20.98
C GLU A 84 -28.34 14.14 21.93
N VAL A 85 -27.05 13.93 21.65
CA VAL A 85 -25.96 14.45 22.49
C VAL A 85 -25.91 15.97 22.46
N ALA A 86 -26.12 16.62 21.30
CA ALA A 86 -26.14 18.08 21.21
C ALA A 86 -27.32 18.67 22.03
N GLU A 87 -28.50 18.06 21.98
CA GLU A 87 -29.66 18.47 22.77
C GLU A 87 -29.44 18.25 24.27
N GLN A 88 -28.81 17.14 24.67
CA GLN A 88 -28.39 16.91 26.06
C GLN A 88 -27.43 18.01 26.55
N MET A 89 -26.47 18.44 25.72
CA MET A 89 -25.56 19.54 26.05
C MET A 89 -26.29 20.88 26.19
N VAL A 90 -27.31 21.13 25.37
CA VAL A 90 -28.17 22.34 25.55
C VAL A 90 -28.92 22.27 26.86
N ALA A 91 -29.52 21.12 27.18
CA ALA A 91 -30.26 20.93 28.44
C ALA A 91 -29.36 21.07 29.68
N ALA A 92 -28.08 20.64 29.57
CA ALA A 92 -27.07 20.77 30.61
C ALA A 92 -26.45 22.19 30.67
N GLY A 93 -26.78 23.12 29.79
CA GLY A 93 -26.24 24.46 29.72
C GLY A 93 -24.79 24.56 29.24
N THR A 94 -24.24 23.49 28.69
CA THR A 94 -22.89 23.44 28.09
C THR A 94 -22.90 23.75 26.58
N ALA A 95 -24.09 23.88 25.98
CA ALA A 95 -24.30 24.36 24.63
C ALA A 95 -25.55 25.23 24.58
N TYR A 96 -25.79 25.95 23.50
CA TYR A 96 -26.94 26.84 23.32
C TYR A 96 -27.33 26.99 21.86
N PHE A 97 -28.59 27.35 21.61
CA PHE A 97 -29.09 27.70 20.29
C PHE A 97 -28.64 29.09 19.89
N ALA A 98 -28.24 29.26 18.64
CA ALA A 98 -27.87 30.53 18.03
C ALA A 98 -28.56 30.63 16.65
N TYR A 99 -28.87 31.87 16.25
CA TYR A 99 -29.76 32.15 15.13
C TYR A 99 -29.24 33.25 14.21
N GLU A 100 -27.94 33.62 14.30
CA GLU A 100 -27.35 34.63 13.42
C GLU A 100 -27.44 34.20 11.97
N THR A 101 -27.83 35.16 11.13
CA THR A 101 -27.74 35.03 9.68
C THR A 101 -26.29 35.05 9.21
N LYS A 102 -26.05 34.64 7.98
CA LYS A 102 -24.72 34.71 7.37
C LYS A 102 -24.22 36.14 7.33
N GLU A 103 -25.09 37.09 7.00
CA GLU A 103 -24.77 38.54 6.89
C GLU A 103 -24.34 39.11 8.26
N GLU A 104 -25.01 38.71 9.33
CA GLU A 104 -24.64 39.11 10.70
C GLU A 104 -23.28 38.53 11.10
N LEU A 105 -23.01 37.28 10.78
CA LEU A 105 -21.70 36.65 11.05
C LEU A 105 -20.58 37.28 10.20
N ASP A 106 -20.84 37.64 8.95
CA ASP A 106 -19.88 38.31 8.09
C ASP A 106 -19.60 39.74 8.60
N ALA A 107 -20.60 40.48 9.06
CA ALA A 107 -20.42 41.78 9.69
C ALA A 107 -19.55 41.71 10.95
N ILE A 108 -19.75 40.70 11.81
CA ILE A 108 -18.88 40.46 12.99
C ILE A 108 -17.43 40.23 12.56
N ARG A 109 -17.22 39.42 11.52
CA ARG A 109 -15.89 39.12 10.98
C ARG A 109 -15.21 40.39 10.43
N GLU A 110 -15.92 41.16 9.62
CA GLU A 110 -15.42 42.41 9.04
C GLU A 110 -15.06 43.45 10.09
N ALA A 111 -15.91 43.60 11.09
CA ALA A 111 -15.65 44.52 12.21
C ALA A 111 -14.36 44.12 12.99
N ALA A 112 -14.16 42.83 13.26
CA ALA A 112 -12.96 42.33 13.89
C ALA A 112 -11.70 42.56 13.04
N MET A 113 -11.79 42.32 11.73
CA MET A 113 -10.69 42.56 10.77
C MET A 113 -10.35 44.06 10.70
N ALA A 114 -11.35 44.94 10.63
CA ALA A 114 -11.16 46.40 10.65
C ALA A 114 -10.46 46.88 11.93
N ALA A 115 -10.79 46.24 13.06
CA ALA A 115 -10.13 46.48 14.36
C ALA A 115 -8.75 45.80 14.49
N LYS A 116 -8.25 45.11 13.42
CA LYS A 116 -7.01 44.30 13.45
C LYS A 116 -7.01 43.22 14.55
N GLN A 117 -8.19 42.71 14.88
CA GLN A 117 -8.37 41.62 15.82
C GLN A 117 -8.60 40.30 15.04
N LYS A 118 -8.23 39.17 15.68
CA LYS A 118 -8.55 37.84 15.12
C LYS A 118 -10.08 37.69 15.08
N PRO A 119 -10.72 37.44 13.92
CA PRO A 119 -12.15 37.22 13.85
C PRO A 119 -12.59 36.10 14.76
N ARG A 120 -13.59 36.35 15.60
CA ARG A 120 -14.18 35.39 16.54
C ARG A 120 -15.68 35.61 16.60
N TYR A 121 -16.38 34.54 16.93
CA TYR A 121 -17.79 34.66 17.28
C TYR A 121 -17.92 35.49 18.58
N ASN A 122 -18.82 36.44 18.59
CA ASN A 122 -18.98 37.43 19.68
C ASN A 122 -19.79 36.90 20.87
N GLY A 123 -20.34 35.67 20.79
CA GLY A 123 -21.16 35.07 21.85
C GLY A 123 -22.56 35.70 22.00
N ALA A 124 -23.12 36.32 20.96
CA ALA A 124 -24.36 37.10 21.05
C ALA A 124 -25.53 36.33 21.72
N TYR A 125 -25.65 35.03 21.47
CA TYR A 125 -26.70 34.17 22.03
C TYR A 125 -26.26 33.44 23.32
N ARG A 126 -25.01 33.53 23.74
CA ARG A 126 -24.41 32.72 24.80
C ARG A 126 -25.16 32.83 26.15
N GLU A 127 -25.57 34.03 26.53
CA GLU A 127 -26.24 34.29 27.81
C GLU A 127 -27.75 34.55 27.65
N GLN A 128 -28.26 34.48 26.43
CA GLN A 128 -29.67 34.75 26.15
C GLN A 128 -30.61 33.60 26.53
N ASN A 129 -30.09 32.38 26.76
CA ASN A 129 -30.89 31.17 27.00
C ASN A 129 -32.02 31.01 25.96
N ALA A 130 -31.73 31.37 24.72
CA ALA A 130 -32.69 31.29 23.63
C ALA A 130 -33.17 29.84 23.48
N GLY A 131 -34.48 29.63 23.64
CA GLY A 131 -35.10 28.33 23.46
C GLY A 131 -35.09 27.89 21.99
N PHE A 132 -35.53 26.67 21.77
CA PHE A 132 -35.70 26.14 20.42
C PHE A 132 -36.67 27.02 19.62
N ARG A 133 -36.26 27.39 18.39
CA ARG A 133 -37.13 28.01 17.37
C ARG A 133 -36.96 27.23 16.08
N ASP A 134 -38.01 27.12 15.32
CA ASP A 134 -37.96 26.61 13.95
C ASP A 134 -37.46 27.74 13.03
N ASP A 135 -36.16 27.81 12.87
CA ASP A 135 -35.44 28.88 12.17
C ASP A 135 -34.40 28.23 11.25
N PRO A 136 -34.33 28.63 9.95
CA PRO A 136 -33.37 28.09 9.01
C PRO A 136 -31.89 28.37 9.38
N ASN A 137 -31.64 29.41 10.20
CA ASN A 137 -30.29 29.76 10.68
C ASN A 137 -29.94 29.04 11.99
N ARG A 138 -30.86 28.25 12.58
CA ARG A 138 -30.64 27.60 13.85
C ARG A 138 -29.42 26.70 13.82
N VAL A 139 -28.46 26.99 14.67
CA VAL A 139 -27.30 26.13 14.98
C VAL A 139 -27.22 25.90 16.48
N ILE A 140 -26.50 24.84 16.88
CA ILE A 140 -26.13 24.64 18.27
C ILE A 140 -24.65 24.95 18.39
N ARG A 141 -24.30 25.84 19.36
CA ARG A 141 -22.93 26.20 19.67
C ARG A 141 -22.50 25.63 21.01
N PHE A 142 -21.27 25.16 21.04
CA PHE A 142 -20.60 24.76 22.29
C PHE A 142 -20.26 25.99 23.12
N LYS A 143 -20.56 25.96 24.41
CA LYS A 143 -20.23 27.02 25.35
C LYS A 143 -18.81 26.83 25.86
N ASN A 144 -17.81 27.28 25.06
CA ASN A 144 -16.40 27.13 25.42
C ASN A 144 -16.05 27.90 26.69
N PRO A 145 -15.15 27.40 27.58
CA PRO A 145 -14.64 28.19 28.71
C PRO A 145 -14.01 29.52 28.25
N LEU A 146 -14.29 30.60 28.94
CA LEU A 146 -13.83 31.94 28.57
C LEU A 146 -12.42 32.24 29.07
N ASP A 147 -11.96 31.54 30.10
CA ASP A 147 -10.68 31.75 30.80
C ASP A 147 -9.95 30.43 31.05
N GLY A 148 -8.76 30.51 31.64
CA GLY A 148 -7.91 29.37 31.88
C GLY A 148 -7.28 28.79 30.62
N THR A 149 -6.72 27.61 30.78
CA THR A 149 -6.00 26.89 29.70
C THR A 149 -6.50 25.48 29.52
N VAL A 150 -6.35 24.97 28.29
CA VAL A 150 -6.49 23.56 27.97
C VAL A 150 -5.14 23.03 27.57
N ALA A 151 -4.70 21.98 28.25
CA ALA A 151 -3.40 21.39 28.05
C ALA A 151 -3.49 19.87 28.07
N TRP A 152 -2.59 19.23 27.32
CA TRP A 152 -2.43 17.76 27.29
C TRP A 152 -0.97 17.39 27.06
N ASP A 153 -0.63 16.18 27.41
CA ASP A 153 0.67 15.58 27.10
C ASP A 153 0.52 14.70 25.88
N ASP A 154 0.95 15.22 24.73
CA ASP A 154 0.92 14.51 23.47
C ASP A 154 2.04 13.47 23.42
N LYS A 155 1.70 12.22 23.06
CA LYS A 155 2.68 11.13 23.07
C LYS A 155 3.84 11.30 22.07
N VAL A 156 3.69 12.19 21.08
CA VAL A 156 4.70 12.46 20.04
C VAL A 156 5.28 13.87 20.20
N LYS A 157 4.41 14.87 20.39
CA LYS A 157 4.78 16.28 20.41
C LYS A 157 5.14 16.81 21.81
N GLY A 158 4.91 16.01 22.87
CA GLY A 158 5.11 16.45 24.26
C GLY A 158 4.00 17.38 24.76
N ARG A 159 4.29 18.22 25.73
CA ARG A 159 3.33 19.12 26.36
C ARG A 159 2.86 20.20 25.41
N ILE A 160 1.54 20.28 25.19
CA ILE A 160 0.90 21.33 24.38
C ILE A 160 -0.15 22.02 25.22
N GLU A 161 -0.23 23.36 25.10
CA GLU A 161 -1.14 24.19 25.87
C GLU A 161 -1.73 25.32 25.01
N PHE A 162 -3.03 25.57 25.18
CA PHE A 162 -3.77 26.66 24.55
C PHE A 162 -4.56 27.45 25.59
N ALA A 163 -4.56 28.78 25.50
CA ALA A 163 -5.46 29.58 26.29
C ALA A 163 -6.90 29.44 25.77
N ASN A 164 -7.87 29.24 26.65
CA ASN A 164 -9.30 29.19 26.26
C ASN A 164 -9.75 30.50 25.61
N THR A 165 -9.11 31.62 25.97
CA THR A 165 -9.33 32.93 25.32
C THR A 165 -8.98 32.92 23.83
N GLU A 166 -8.26 31.93 23.32
CA GLU A 166 -7.97 31.76 21.88
C GLU A 166 -9.01 30.93 21.15
N LEU A 167 -9.90 30.28 21.88
CA LEU A 167 -10.97 29.44 21.36
C LEU A 167 -12.29 30.17 21.41
N ASP A 168 -13.15 29.98 20.44
CA ASP A 168 -14.49 30.55 20.39
C ASP A 168 -15.57 29.48 20.56
N ASP A 169 -16.82 29.90 20.74
CA ASP A 169 -17.96 29.01 20.82
C ASP A 169 -18.23 28.41 19.43
N LEU A 170 -17.62 27.24 19.18
CA LEU A 170 -17.77 26.60 17.88
C LEU A 170 -19.19 26.07 17.67
N VAL A 171 -19.64 26.08 16.42
CA VAL A 171 -20.85 25.37 16.02
C VAL A 171 -20.58 23.88 16.16
N ILE A 172 -21.43 23.16 16.91
CA ILE A 172 -21.37 21.70 17.06
C ILE A 172 -22.40 20.99 16.21
N PHE A 173 -23.57 21.64 15.95
CA PHE A 173 -24.63 21.09 15.12
C PHE A 173 -25.15 22.19 14.17
N ARG A 174 -25.21 21.86 12.89
CA ARG A 174 -25.53 22.81 11.81
C ARG A 174 -27.03 22.88 11.53
N SER A 175 -27.44 23.94 10.85
CA SER A 175 -28.86 24.13 10.46
C SER A 175 -29.39 23.08 9.48
N ASP A 176 -28.50 22.45 8.70
CA ASP A 176 -28.85 21.37 7.77
C ASP A 176 -29.02 19.99 8.46
N GLY A 177 -28.89 19.94 9.78
CA GLY A 177 -29.07 18.72 10.56
C GLY A 177 -27.83 17.83 10.70
N TYR A 178 -26.65 18.33 10.29
CA TYR A 178 -25.39 17.61 10.42
C TYR A 178 -24.53 18.14 11.56
N PRO A 179 -23.80 17.27 12.27
CA PRO A 179 -22.80 17.70 13.24
C PRO A 179 -21.60 18.31 12.52
N THR A 180 -20.84 19.14 13.24
CA THR A 180 -19.49 19.54 12.77
C THR A 180 -18.45 18.49 13.14
N TYR A 181 -17.33 18.49 12.43
CA TYR A 181 -16.23 17.54 12.59
C TYR A 181 -15.81 17.37 14.07
N ASN A 182 -15.45 18.45 14.76
CA ASN A 182 -14.94 18.38 16.13
C ASN A 182 -15.93 17.74 17.12
N PHE A 183 -17.21 17.92 16.91
CA PHE A 183 -18.26 17.34 17.75
C PHE A 183 -18.51 15.88 17.42
N ALA A 184 -18.70 15.55 16.14
CA ALA A 184 -18.96 14.18 15.70
C ALA A 184 -17.85 13.22 16.16
N VAL A 185 -16.58 13.64 15.98
CA VAL A 185 -15.42 12.83 16.40
C VAL A 185 -15.44 12.55 17.89
N VAL A 186 -15.77 13.55 18.73
CA VAL A 186 -15.83 13.36 20.20
C VAL A 186 -16.94 12.39 20.58
N VAL A 187 -18.15 12.56 20.03
CA VAL A 187 -19.29 11.66 20.32
C VAL A 187 -18.95 10.22 19.93
N ASP A 188 -18.36 10.05 18.76
CA ASP A 188 -17.96 8.73 18.27
C ASP A 188 -16.85 8.11 19.11
N ASP A 189 -15.81 8.86 19.42
CA ASP A 189 -14.68 8.36 20.23
C ASP A 189 -15.14 7.96 21.63
N VAL A 190 -16.14 8.67 22.21
CA VAL A 190 -16.78 8.32 23.49
C VAL A 190 -17.57 7.01 23.36
N ASP A 191 -18.49 6.94 22.40
CA ASP A 191 -19.37 5.76 22.21
C ASP A 191 -18.56 4.51 21.85
N MET A 192 -17.49 4.67 21.06
CA MET A 192 -16.55 3.60 20.67
C MET A 192 -15.49 3.34 21.74
N ARG A 193 -15.49 4.06 22.86
CA ARG A 193 -14.55 3.91 23.97
C ARG A 193 -13.10 4.00 23.54
N ILE A 194 -12.78 4.93 22.64
CA ILE A 194 -11.42 5.16 22.17
C ILE A 194 -10.56 5.68 23.32
N THR A 195 -9.44 5.03 23.55
CA THR A 195 -8.49 5.41 24.61
C THR A 195 -7.33 6.25 24.10
N ASP A 196 -6.96 6.06 22.82
CA ASP A 196 -5.79 6.70 22.20
C ASP A 196 -6.15 7.20 20.78
N VAL A 197 -6.03 8.50 20.59
CA VAL A 197 -6.32 9.21 19.34
C VAL A 197 -5.00 9.48 18.62
N VAL A 198 -4.65 8.63 17.66
CA VAL A 198 -3.47 8.80 16.81
C VAL A 198 -3.93 9.39 15.47
N ARG A 199 -3.31 10.50 15.03
CA ARG A 199 -3.71 11.22 13.81
C ARG A 199 -2.61 12.18 13.30
N GLY A 200 -2.78 12.77 12.13
CA GLY A 200 -1.86 13.77 11.60
C GLY A 200 -1.78 15.05 12.47
N ASP A 201 -0.65 15.71 12.46
CA ASP A 201 -0.40 16.93 13.26
C ASP A 201 -1.13 18.18 12.71
N ASP A 202 -1.72 18.12 11.55
CA ASP A 202 -2.68 19.11 11.04
C ASP A 202 -3.95 19.23 11.91
N HIS A 203 -4.21 18.23 12.75
CA HIS A 203 -5.31 18.22 13.72
C HIS A 203 -4.95 18.76 15.11
N VAL A 204 -3.73 19.18 15.37
CA VAL A 204 -3.31 19.72 16.70
C VAL A 204 -4.24 20.86 17.14
N ASN A 205 -4.60 21.77 16.24
CA ASN A 205 -5.50 22.89 16.55
C ASN A 205 -6.96 22.49 16.83
N ASN A 206 -7.37 21.27 16.51
CA ASN A 206 -8.68 20.73 16.84
C ASN A 206 -8.74 20.17 18.26
N THR A 207 -7.62 19.67 18.74
CA THR A 207 -7.50 18.95 20.02
C THR A 207 -8.00 19.75 21.22
N PRO A 208 -7.65 21.04 21.44
CA PRO A 208 -8.12 21.79 22.59
C PRO A 208 -9.66 21.96 22.59
N ARG A 209 -10.28 22.12 21.39
CA ARG A 209 -11.74 22.20 21.26
C ARG A 209 -12.40 20.88 21.64
N GLN A 210 -11.84 19.77 21.16
CA GLN A 210 -12.33 18.43 21.48
C GLN A 210 -12.17 18.10 22.95
N ILE A 211 -11.04 18.42 23.59
CA ILE A 211 -10.83 18.23 25.03
C ILE A 211 -11.89 18.99 25.84
N ASN A 212 -12.20 20.23 25.47
CA ASN A 212 -13.23 21.00 26.15
C ASN A 212 -14.62 20.36 25.98
N ILE A 213 -14.94 19.77 24.83
CA ILE A 213 -16.19 19.02 24.63
C ILE A 213 -16.21 17.75 25.52
N TYR A 214 -15.13 16.94 25.57
CA TYR A 214 -15.03 15.79 26.47
C TYR A 214 -15.29 16.19 27.93
N ARG A 215 -14.68 17.27 28.38
CA ARG A 215 -14.86 17.81 29.74
C ARG A 215 -16.30 18.24 30.01
N ALA A 216 -16.93 18.91 29.04
CA ALA A 216 -18.31 19.34 29.13
C ALA A 216 -19.31 18.18 29.16
N LEU A 217 -18.98 17.07 28.51
CA LEU A 217 -19.73 15.82 28.57
C LEU A 217 -19.49 15.02 29.86
N GLY A 218 -18.50 15.43 30.67
CA GLY A 218 -18.16 14.74 31.92
C GLY A 218 -17.53 13.35 31.71
N VAL A 219 -16.89 13.12 30.55
CA VAL A 219 -16.29 11.84 30.18
C VAL A 219 -14.76 11.91 30.17
N PRO A 220 -14.05 10.77 30.31
CA PRO A 220 -12.60 10.74 30.23
C PRO A 220 -12.09 11.27 28.89
N VAL A 221 -11.00 12.07 28.94
CA VAL A 221 -10.30 12.54 27.76
C VAL A 221 -9.32 11.45 27.32
N PRO A 222 -9.30 11.04 26.04
CA PRO A 222 -8.34 10.05 25.55
C PRO A 222 -6.91 10.63 25.51
N ASN A 223 -5.92 9.77 25.38
CA ASN A 223 -4.57 10.17 25.04
C ASN A 223 -4.51 10.63 23.58
N PHE A 224 -3.60 11.57 23.28
CA PHE A 224 -3.38 12.05 21.92
C PHE A 224 -1.95 11.76 21.46
N ALA A 225 -1.81 11.45 20.16
CA ALA A 225 -0.53 11.31 19.48
C ALA A 225 -0.65 11.96 18.09
N HIS A 226 0.02 13.10 17.89
CA HIS A 226 -0.02 13.83 16.63
C HIS A 226 1.23 13.53 15.80
N LEU A 227 1.02 12.77 14.72
CA LEU A 227 2.07 12.31 13.82
C LEU A 227 2.53 13.44 12.90
N PRO A 228 3.85 13.65 12.73
CA PRO A 228 4.37 14.69 11.86
C PRO A 228 4.02 14.42 10.40
N MET A 229 4.00 15.45 9.58
CA MET A 229 3.75 15.33 8.15
C MET A 229 4.82 14.49 7.45
N ILE A 230 4.44 13.86 6.33
CA ILE A 230 5.36 13.31 5.36
C ILE A 230 5.59 14.37 4.28
N LEU A 231 6.85 14.61 3.96
CA LEU A 231 7.30 15.53 2.90
C LEU A 231 7.67 14.71 1.65
N ASP A 232 7.56 15.32 0.48
CA ASP A 232 8.08 14.73 -0.74
C ASP A 232 9.63 14.73 -0.78
N GLU A 233 10.22 14.17 -1.83
CA GLU A 233 11.68 14.11 -1.99
C GLU A 233 12.34 15.50 -2.02
N SER A 234 11.62 16.54 -2.44
CA SER A 234 12.10 17.93 -2.44
C SER A 234 12.03 18.59 -1.06
N GLY A 235 11.32 17.98 -0.11
CA GLY A 235 11.05 18.55 1.21
C GLY A 235 9.80 19.43 1.26
N ALA A 236 8.99 19.46 0.21
CA ALA A 236 7.71 20.13 0.21
C ALA A 236 6.61 19.24 0.81
N LYS A 237 5.51 19.86 1.26
CA LYS A 237 4.35 19.11 1.76
C LYS A 237 3.81 18.20 0.66
N LEU A 238 3.65 16.92 0.98
CA LEU A 238 3.08 15.95 0.07
C LEU A 238 1.67 16.37 -0.35
N SER A 239 1.43 16.47 -1.65
CA SER A 239 0.16 16.87 -2.21
C SER A 239 -0.29 15.90 -3.31
N LYS A 240 -1.59 15.91 -3.64
CA LYS A 240 -2.14 15.11 -4.76
C LYS A 240 -1.41 15.38 -6.09
N ARG A 241 -0.77 16.55 -6.25
CA ARG A 241 -0.02 16.94 -7.46
C ARG A 241 1.44 16.52 -7.42
N THR A 242 2.03 16.33 -6.24
CA THR A 242 3.47 16.08 -6.04
C THR A 242 3.78 14.68 -5.49
N GLY A 243 2.89 13.69 -5.71
CA GLY A 243 3.17 12.31 -5.34
C GLY A 243 2.51 11.82 -4.04
N ALA A 244 1.41 12.45 -3.58
CA ALA A 244 0.49 11.79 -2.66
C ALA A 244 -0.20 10.65 -3.42
N ALA A 245 0.61 9.67 -3.85
CA ALA A 245 0.13 8.52 -4.57
C ALA A 245 -0.88 7.76 -3.70
N ASP A 246 -1.96 7.34 -4.32
CA ASP A 246 -2.83 6.30 -3.79
C ASP A 246 -1.97 5.07 -3.42
N VAL A 247 -2.24 4.49 -2.28
CA VAL A 247 -1.57 3.27 -1.82
C VAL A 247 -1.60 2.17 -2.90
N MET A 248 -2.69 2.06 -3.64
CA MET A 248 -2.83 1.05 -4.69
C MET A 248 -1.89 1.30 -5.89
N GLN A 249 -1.40 2.51 -6.11
CA GLN A 249 -0.36 2.77 -7.12
C GLN A 249 0.97 2.14 -6.76
N TYR A 250 1.28 1.96 -5.46
CA TYR A 250 2.46 1.20 -5.04
C TYR A 250 2.32 -0.28 -5.35
N ARG A 251 1.13 -0.87 -5.16
CA ARG A 251 0.82 -2.22 -5.64
C ARG A 251 1.05 -2.32 -7.15
N ASP A 252 0.47 -1.41 -7.91
CA ASP A 252 0.52 -1.41 -9.38
C ASP A 252 1.96 -1.16 -9.91
N ALA A 253 2.80 -0.49 -9.12
CA ALA A 253 4.23 -0.35 -9.39
C ALA A 253 5.05 -1.58 -8.99
N GLY A 254 4.44 -2.56 -8.31
CA GLY A 254 5.05 -3.84 -7.97
C GLY A 254 5.74 -3.90 -6.62
N TYR A 255 5.34 -3.03 -5.68
CA TYR A 255 5.80 -3.13 -4.29
C TYR A 255 4.98 -4.15 -3.51
N LEU A 256 5.65 -4.90 -2.64
CA LEU A 256 5.00 -5.80 -1.68
C LEU A 256 4.36 -4.98 -0.54
N PRO A 257 3.20 -5.41 -0.01
CA PRO A 257 2.57 -4.72 1.12
C PRO A 257 3.47 -4.65 2.35
N HIS A 258 4.20 -5.72 2.67
CA HIS A 258 5.14 -5.76 3.79
C HIS A 258 6.28 -4.75 3.64
N ALA A 259 6.83 -4.61 2.43
CA ALA A 259 7.87 -3.62 2.15
C ALA A 259 7.35 -2.19 2.33
N LEU A 260 6.13 -1.92 1.87
CA LEU A 260 5.50 -0.61 2.06
C LEU A 260 5.20 -0.34 3.55
N LEU A 261 4.70 -1.32 4.30
CA LEU A 261 4.46 -1.17 5.74
C LEU A 261 5.77 -0.89 6.50
N ASN A 262 6.84 -1.65 6.21
CA ASN A 262 8.14 -1.39 6.81
C ASN A 262 8.68 0.00 6.45
N TYR A 263 8.51 0.42 5.21
CA TYR A 263 8.88 1.76 4.79
C TYR A 263 8.10 2.83 5.55
N LEU A 264 6.77 2.67 5.67
CA LEU A 264 5.89 3.61 6.36
C LEU A 264 6.18 3.69 7.87
N VAL A 265 6.47 2.57 8.52
CA VAL A 265 6.81 2.60 9.95
C VAL A 265 8.10 3.35 10.19
N ARG A 266 9.09 3.20 9.31
CA ARG A 266 10.37 3.93 9.37
C ARG A 266 10.25 5.42 9.03
N LEU A 267 9.15 5.88 8.45
CA LEU A 267 8.86 7.31 8.25
C LEU A 267 8.37 7.96 9.55
N GLY A 268 9.24 8.04 10.52
CA GLY A 268 9.02 8.70 11.80
C GLY A 268 9.26 7.83 13.03
N TRP A 269 9.43 6.51 12.90
CA TRP A 269 9.76 5.62 14.00
C TRP A 269 11.04 4.83 13.68
N SER A 270 11.81 4.50 14.72
CA SER A 270 13.02 3.68 14.60
C SER A 270 13.25 2.86 15.85
N HIS A 271 13.91 1.71 15.68
CA HIS A 271 14.37 0.88 16.78
C HIS A 271 15.86 0.55 16.55
N GLY A 272 16.74 1.30 17.23
CA GLY A 272 18.18 1.22 17.00
C GLY A 272 18.53 1.42 15.52
N ASP A 273 19.46 0.59 15.02
CA ASP A 273 19.92 0.61 13.62
C ASP A 273 19.16 -0.38 12.72
N GLN A 274 18.14 -1.08 13.25
CA GLN A 274 17.37 -2.04 12.47
C GLN A 274 16.57 -1.34 11.36
N GLU A 275 16.68 -1.87 10.14
CA GLU A 275 16.02 -1.31 8.96
C GLU A 275 14.88 -2.19 8.44
N ILE A 276 14.98 -3.50 8.61
CA ILE A 276 14.02 -4.48 8.12
C ILE A 276 13.33 -5.12 9.33
N PHE A 277 12.00 -5.09 9.32
CA PHE A 277 11.16 -5.60 10.40
C PHE A 277 10.08 -6.50 9.83
N SER A 278 9.94 -7.70 10.36
CA SER A 278 8.71 -8.48 10.17
C SER A 278 7.51 -7.75 10.80
N ILE A 279 6.31 -8.12 10.41
CA ILE A 279 5.09 -7.56 11.01
C ILE A 279 5.05 -7.84 12.53
N ASP A 280 5.45 -9.04 12.94
CA ASP A 280 5.49 -9.41 14.35
C ASP A 280 6.51 -8.58 15.13
N GLU A 281 7.69 -8.32 14.57
CA GLU A 281 8.67 -7.40 15.18
C GLU A 281 8.14 -5.98 15.28
N MET A 282 7.46 -5.47 14.24
CA MET A 282 6.81 -4.16 14.31
C MET A 282 5.79 -4.12 15.45
N ILE A 283 4.93 -5.13 15.59
CA ILE A 283 3.95 -5.21 16.67
C ILE A 283 4.66 -5.27 18.04
N GLN A 284 5.72 -6.04 18.15
CA GLN A 284 6.42 -6.24 19.43
C GLN A 284 7.19 -4.99 19.89
N LEU A 285 7.76 -4.23 18.95
CA LEU A 285 8.73 -3.16 19.24
C LEU A 285 8.14 -1.74 19.14
N PHE A 286 6.96 -1.60 18.52
CA PHE A 286 6.39 -0.28 18.24
C PHE A 286 5.86 0.41 19.48
N GLU A 287 6.38 1.62 19.76
CA GLU A 287 5.87 2.50 20.80
C GLU A 287 5.60 3.91 20.26
N LEU A 288 4.45 4.47 20.59
CA LEU A 288 4.07 5.82 20.14
C LEU A 288 5.01 6.92 20.62
N HIS A 289 5.62 6.75 21.79
CA HIS A 289 6.55 7.75 22.35
C HIS A 289 7.91 7.76 21.66
N ASP A 290 8.25 6.72 20.90
CA ASP A 290 9.47 6.63 20.09
C ASP A 290 9.31 7.30 18.71
N VAL A 291 8.09 7.77 18.40
CA VAL A 291 7.84 8.47 17.13
C VAL A 291 8.50 9.86 17.16
N ASN A 292 9.36 10.12 16.18
CA ASN A 292 10.04 11.40 16.04
C ASN A 292 9.02 12.52 15.77
N PRO A 293 9.05 13.65 16.50
CA PRO A 293 8.13 14.77 16.30
C PRO A 293 8.36 15.57 15.01
N SER A 294 9.48 15.35 14.31
CA SER A 294 9.85 16.05 13.08
C SER A 294 9.29 15.37 11.84
N ALA A 295 9.00 16.17 10.81
CA ALA A 295 8.54 15.66 9.52
C ALA A 295 9.59 14.74 8.87
N SER A 296 9.12 13.67 8.24
CA SER A 296 9.94 12.70 7.50
C SER A 296 9.85 12.97 6.01
N ARG A 297 10.95 12.73 5.28
CA ARG A 297 11.00 12.90 3.82
C ARG A 297 10.91 11.54 3.13
N LEU A 298 10.17 11.49 2.03
CA LEU A 298 10.15 10.33 1.15
C LEU A 298 11.52 10.10 0.51
N ASP A 299 11.88 8.82 0.35
CA ASP A 299 13.03 8.32 -0.39
C ASP A 299 12.60 7.05 -1.14
N MET A 300 12.32 7.21 -2.44
CA MET A 300 11.84 6.10 -3.27
C MET A 300 12.95 5.08 -3.54
N ALA A 301 14.22 5.48 -3.53
CA ALA A 301 15.34 4.55 -3.65
C ALA A 301 15.41 3.61 -2.43
N LYS A 302 15.16 4.14 -1.23
CA LYS A 302 15.08 3.35 0.00
C LYS A 302 13.90 2.36 -0.03
N LEU A 303 12.73 2.78 -0.53
CA LEU A 303 11.60 1.87 -0.70
C LEU A 303 11.90 0.75 -1.70
N GLY A 304 12.54 1.07 -2.84
CA GLY A 304 12.97 0.08 -3.83
C GLY A 304 13.96 -0.94 -3.23
N TRP A 305 14.93 -0.46 -2.45
CA TRP A 305 15.87 -1.31 -1.75
C TRP A 305 15.15 -2.24 -0.73
N LEU A 306 14.27 -1.70 0.10
CA LEU A 306 13.47 -2.50 1.04
C LEU A 306 12.67 -3.57 0.33
N ASN A 307 11.97 -3.22 -0.75
CA ASN A 307 11.18 -4.17 -1.52
C ASN A 307 12.03 -5.31 -2.05
N GLN A 308 13.24 -5.00 -2.55
CA GLN A 308 14.17 -6.04 -3.00
C GLN A 308 14.61 -6.97 -1.87
N GLN A 309 14.80 -6.45 -0.64
CA GLN A 309 15.14 -7.33 0.50
C GLN A 309 14.00 -8.32 0.78
N TYR A 310 12.75 -7.86 0.82
CA TYR A 310 11.59 -8.74 1.01
C TYR A 310 11.41 -9.73 -0.14
N LEU A 311 11.60 -9.32 -1.40
CA LEU A 311 11.57 -10.24 -2.54
C LEU A 311 12.59 -11.39 -2.39
N LYS A 312 13.77 -11.11 -1.78
CA LYS A 312 14.84 -12.09 -1.55
C LYS A 312 14.58 -13.00 -0.36
N SER A 313 14.03 -12.45 0.73
CA SER A 313 13.91 -13.15 2.02
C SER A 313 12.59 -13.89 2.20
N ASP A 314 11.50 -13.37 1.61
CA ASP A 314 10.18 -13.95 1.82
C ASP A 314 10.02 -15.30 1.10
N ASP A 315 9.07 -16.10 1.59
CA ASP A 315 8.70 -17.35 0.95
C ASP A 315 8.27 -17.10 -0.50
N PRO A 316 8.92 -17.75 -1.49
CA PRO A 316 8.59 -17.57 -2.90
C PRO A 316 7.12 -17.82 -3.23
N VAL A 317 6.45 -18.74 -2.51
CA VAL A 317 5.01 -19.03 -2.71
C VAL A 317 4.16 -17.83 -2.22
N ALA A 318 4.54 -17.20 -1.12
CA ALA A 318 3.85 -16.01 -0.64
C ALA A 318 4.04 -14.82 -1.60
N VAL A 319 5.25 -14.59 -2.07
CA VAL A 319 5.55 -13.55 -3.09
C VAL A 319 4.81 -13.80 -4.39
N ALA A 320 4.73 -15.06 -4.82
CA ALA A 320 4.06 -15.48 -6.06
C ALA A 320 2.59 -15.05 -6.10
N ARG A 321 1.87 -15.08 -4.97
CA ARG A 321 0.47 -14.62 -4.89
C ARG A 321 0.30 -13.15 -5.31
N HIS A 322 1.30 -12.32 -5.00
CA HIS A 322 1.32 -10.92 -5.43
C HIS A 322 1.80 -10.78 -6.87
N LEU A 323 2.72 -11.64 -7.32
CA LEU A 323 3.22 -11.64 -8.69
C LEU A 323 2.14 -12.05 -9.71
N GLU A 324 1.26 -12.98 -9.37
CA GLU A 324 0.19 -13.47 -10.25
C GLU A 324 -0.63 -12.33 -10.87
N TRP A 325 -1.00 -11.36 -10.05
CA TRP A 325 -1.73 -10.18 -10.53
C TRP A 325 -0.94 -9.42 -11.61
N HIS A 326 0.35 -9.21 -11.42
CA HIS A 326 1.20 -8.51 -12.40
C HIS A 326 1.39 -9.30 -13.70
N LEU A 327 1.52 -10.62 -13.60
CA LEU A 327 1.60 -11.50 -14.76
C LEU A 327 0.28 -11.46 -15.56
N GLN A 328 -0.86 -11.48 -14.88
CA GLN A 328 -2.19 -11.35 -15.50
C GLN A 328 -2.38 -9.96 -16.15
N GLN A 329 -1.95 -8.88 -15.49
CA GLN A 329 -1.99 -7.54 -16.08
C GLN A 329 -1.09 -7.41 -17.32
N ALA A 330 0.01 -8.17 -17.39
CA ALA A 330 0.86 -8.27 -18.56
C ALA A 330 0.23 -9.13 -19.69
N GLY A 331 -0.95 -9.71 -19.45
CA GLY A 331 -1.70 -10.53 -20.42
C GLY A 331 -1.15 -11.95 -20.57
N TYR A 332 -0.45 -12.47 -19.55
CA TYR A 332 0.10 -13.82 -19.60
C TYR A 332 -0.92 -14.87 -19.15
N ASP A 333 -0.97 -15.97 -19.89
CA ASP A 333 -1.70 -17.16 -19.48
C ASP A 333 -0.82 -18.02 -18.56
N LEU A 334 -1.14 -18.02 -17.28
CA LEU A 334 -0.34 -18.73 -16.26
C LEU A 334 -0.41 -20.26 -16.40
N SER A 335 -1.35 -20.78 -17.21
CA SER A 335 -1.42 -22.21 -17.52
C SER A 335 -0.40 -22.65 -18.57
N GLN A 336 0.23 -21.72 -19.27
CA GLN A 336 1.14 -21.95 -20.39
C GLN A 336 2.60 -21.69 -20.05
N GLY A 337 2.94 -21.46 -18.78
CA GLY A 337 4.29 -21.13 -18.36
C GLY A 337 4.67 -21.77 -17.04
N PRO A 338 5.83 -21.41 -16.48
CA PRO A 338 6.27 -21.89 -15.19
C PRO A 338 5.33 -21.43 -14.06
N ALA A 339 5.36 -22.13 -12.93
CA ALA A 339 4.66 -21.66 -11.75
C ALA A 339 5.21 -20.31 -11.29
N PRO A 340 4.38 -19.33 -10.88
CA PRO A 340 4.86 -18.01 -10.45
C PRO A 340 5.91 -18.05 -9.33
N ALA A 341 5.89 -19.07 -8.46
CA ALA A 341 6.91 -19.25 -7.42
C ALA A 341 8.30 -19.55 -8.02
N ASP A 342 8.38 -20.31 -9.10
CA ASP A 342 9.65 -20.61 -9.80
C ASP A 342 10.19 -19.33 -10.48
N VAL A 343 9.30 -18.49 -11.00
CA VAL A 343 9.65 -17.17 -11.54
C VAL A 343 10.26 -16.28 -10.46
N VAL A 344 9.64 -16.26 -9.27
CA VAL A 344 10.20 -15.53 -8.11
C VAL A 344 11.61 -16.00 -7.79
N ILE A 345 11.82 -17.32 -7.67
CA ILE A 345 13.15 -17.89 -7.36
C ILE A 345 14.17 -17.49 -8.43
N ALA A 346 13.81 -17.51 -9.71
CA ALA A 346 14.71 -17.18 -10.80
C ALA A 346 15.08 -15.69 -10.90
N LEU A 347 14.21 -14.79 -10.45
CA LEU A 347 14.33 -13.35 -10.72
C LEU A 347 14.54 -12.47 -9.50
N ARG A 348 14.21 -12.92 -8.28
CA ARG A 348 14.20 -12.10 -7.06
C ARG A 348 15.49 -11.33 -6.76
N ASP A 349 16.64 -11.87 -7.16
CA ASP A 349 17.94 -11.21 -6.96
C ASP A 349 18.24 -10.10 -7.96
N ARG A 350 17.50 -10.02 -9.05
CA ARG A 350 17.78 -9.20 -10.23
C ARG A 350 16.76 -8.09 -10.48
N VAL A 351 15.73 -8.00 -9.64
CA VAL A 351 14.64 -7.04 -9.75
C VAL A 351 14.40 -6.32 -8.43
N GLN A 352 13.78 -5.17 -8.49
CA GLN A 352 13.35 -4.43 -7.31
C GLN A 352 11.84 -4.43 -7.12
N THR A 353 11.06 -4.77 -8.16
CA THR A 353 9.60 -4.77 -8.11
C THR A 353 9.00 -5.99 -8.81
N LEU A 354 7.79 -6.36 -8.41
CA LEU A 354 7.02 -7.42 -9.06
C LEU A 354 6.65 -7.06 -10.51
N LYS A 355 6.51 -5.78 -10.80
CA LYS A 355 6.24 -5.30 -12.17
C LYS A 355 7.44 -5.59 -13.08
N ASP A 356 8.66 -5.22 -12.67
CA ASP A 356 9.88 -5.56 -13.40
C ASP A 356 10.05 -7.09 -13.50
N MET A 357 9.69 -7.82 -12.43
CA MET A 357 9.71 -9.30 -12.44
C MET A 357 8.76 -9.85 -13.50
N ALA A 358 7.52 -9.37 -13.58
CA ALA A 358 6.55 -9.81 -14.57
C ALA A 358 6.99 -9.46 -16.00
N GLU A 359 7.54 -8.28 -16.22
CA GLU A 359 8.08 -7.89 -17.53
C GLU A 359 9.19 -8.85 -18.00
N ARG A 360 10.13 -9.18 -17.11
CA ARG A 360 11.23 -10.12 -17.40
C ARG A 360 10.78 -11.56 -17.53
N ALA A 361 9.70 -11.95 -16.87
CA ALA A 361 9.10 -13.27 -16.99
C ALA A 361 8.47 -13.54 -18.36
N GLY A 362 8.26 -12.51 -19.17
CA GLY A 362 7.66 -12.62 -20.49
C GLY A 362 8.36 -13.64 -21.40
N VAL A 363 9.65 -13.90 -21.21
CA VAL A 363 10.41 -14.91 -21.94
C VAL A 363 9.87 -16.34 -21.76
N TRP A 364 9.12 -16.59 -20.70
CA TRP A 364 8.55 -17.91 -20.39
C TRP A 364 7.05 -18.03 -20.69
N TYR A 365 6.33 -16.89 -20.79
CA TYR A 365 4.87 -16.88 -20.94
C TYR A 365 4.43 -16.45 -22.34
N ARG A 366 5.34 -15.89 -23.16
CA ARG A 366 5.03 -15.49 -24.52
C ARG A 366 5.67 -16.44 -25.53
N PRO A 367 4.98 -16.79 -26.62
CA PRO A 367 5.61 -17.47 -27.75
C PRO A 367 6.77 -16.62 -28.27
N LEU A 368 7.89 -17.24 -28.55
CA LEU A 368 9.01 -16.58 -29.21
C LEU A 368 8.65 -16.32 -30.68
N ILE A 369 8.25 -15.08 -30.99
CA ILE A 369 7.78 -14.71 -32.34
C ILE A 369 8.88 -14.00 -33.12
N GLU A 370 9.74 -13.26 -32.43
CA GLU A 370 10.77 -12.43 -33.05
C GLU A 370 12.13 -12.60 -32.35
N TYR A 371 13.18 -12.55 -33.18
CA TYR A 371 14.55 -12.55 -32.72
C TYR A 371 15.16 -11.16 -32.93
N ASP A 372 15.90 -10.66 -31.94
CA ASP A 372 16.77 -9.50 -32.12
C ASP A 372 17.84 -9.81 -33.16
N GLU A 373 17.79 -9.11 -34.30
CA GLU A 373 18.70 -9.35 -35.43
C GLU A 373 20.17 -9.17 -35.05
N ALA A 374 20.48 -8.19 -34.17
CA ALA A 374 21.84 -7.95 -33.69
C ALA A 374 22.32 -9.10 -32.79
N ALA A 375 21.44 -9.61 -31.93
CA ALA A 375 21.74 -10.77 -31.07
C ALA A 375 21.97 -12.02 -31.90
N VAL A 376 21.14 -12.28 -32.91
CA VAL A 376 21.30 -13.40 -33.85
C VAL A 376 22.63 -13.31 -34.59
N ALA A 377 22.90 -12.16 -35.23
CA ALA A 377 24.13 -11.94 -35.98
C ALA A 377 25.41 -12.08 -35.13
N LYS A 378 25.29 -11.75 -33.85
CA LYS A 378 26.40 -11.82 -32.91
C LYS A 378 26.63 -13.20 -32.32
N HIS A 379 25.55 -13.94 -31.98
CA HIS A 379 25.61 -15.13 -31.14
C HIS A 379 25.14 -16.45 -31.81
N LEU A 380 24.30 -16.38 -32.83
CA LEU A 380 23.84 -17.56 -33.57
C LEU A 380 24.61 -17.76 -34.89
N LYS A 381 25.93 -17.64 -34.79
CA LYS A 381 26.84 -17.92 -35.95
C LYS A 381 27.01 -19.40 -36.17
N PRO A 382 27.54 -19.84 -37.37
CA PRO A 382 27.77 -21.25 -37.66
C PRO A 382 28.62 -21.99 -36.62
N ASP A 383 29.54 -21.30 -35.97
CA ASP A 383 30.40 -21.86 -34.92
C ASP A 383 29.64 -22.17 -33.64
N ALA A 384 28.49 -21.53 -33.40
CA ALA A 384 27.63 -21.81 -32.23
C ALA A 384 26.82 -23.13 -32.41
N ALA A 385 26.67 -23.64 -33.64
CA ALA A 385 25.84 -24.81 -33.91
C ALA A 385 26.32 -26.06 -33.15
N ALA A 386 27.64 -26.27 -33.06
CA ALA A 386 28.20 -27.41 -32.33
C ALA A 386 27.87 -27.34 -30.82
N ALA A 387 27.96 -26.15 -30.22
CA ALA A 387 27.62 -25.95 -28.82
C ALA A 387 26.13 -26.15 -28.53
N LEU A 388 25.26 -25.66 -29.41
CA LEU A 388 23.82 -25.84 -29.26
C LEU A 388 23.42 -27.32 -29.44
N ALA A 389 24.05 -28.03 -30.38
CA ALA A 389 23.79 -29.48 -30.61
C ALA A 389 24.24 -30.33 -29.40
N ASP A 390 25.46 -30.13 -28.91
CA ASP A 390 25.97 -30.87 -27.75
C ASP A 390 25.15 -30.56 -26.48
N ALA A 391 24.82 -29.27 -26.23
CA ALA A 391 23.98 -28.88 -25.11
C ALA A 391 22.59 -29.54 -25.19
N ARG A 392 21.92 -29.52 -26.37
CA ARG A 392 20.65 -30.22 -26.60
C ARG A 392 20.74 -31.70 -26.24
N ASP A 393 21.77 -32.37 -26.75
CA ASP A 393 21.92 -33.84 -26.58
C ASP A 393 22.20 -34.20 -25.12
N ARG A 394 22.93 -33.36 -24.38
CA ARG A 394 23.12 -33.56 -22.93
C ARG A 394 21.87 -33.29 -22.14
N LEU A 395 21.16 -32.20 -22.43
CA LEU A 395 19.88 -31.86 -21.81
C LEU A 395 18.83 -32.99 -22.04
N ALA A 396 18.76 -33.55 -23.25
CA ALA A 396 17.85 -34.65 -23.59
C ALA A 396 18.12 -35.96 -22.82
N ARG A 397 19.33 -36.13 -22.26
CA ARG A 397 19.74 -37.32 -21.49
C ARG A 397 19.67 -37.13 -19.96
N LEU A 398 19.17 -35.99 -19.48
CA LEU A 398 19.05 -35.75 -18.05
C LEU A 398 17.95 -36.65 -17.45
N ASP A 399 18.33 -37.53 -16.52
CA ASP A 399 17.39 -38.32 -15.75
C ASP A 399 16.55 -37.48 -14.80
N THR A 400 17.15 -36.40 -14.27
CA THR A 400 16.49 -35.47 -13.37
C THR A 400 16.63 -34.05 -13.92
N TRP A 401 15.48 -33.39 -14.14
CA TRP A 401 15.43 -32.02 -14.66
C TRP A 401 15.38 -31.02 -13.52
N THR A 402 16.52 -30.42 -13.19
CA THR A 402 16.68 -29.37 -12.16
C THR A 402 17.57 -28.26 -12.68
N VAL A 403 17.57 -27.09 -12.02
CA VAL A 403 18.47 -25.99 -12.37
C VAL A 403 19.93 -26.43 -12.31
N ASP A 404 20.32 -27.22 -11.31
CA ASP A 404 21.67 -27.72 -11.14
C ASP A 404 22.07 -28.71 -12.24
N SER A 405 21.19 -29.68 -12.57
CA SER A 405 21.48 -30.66 -13.63
C SER A 405 21.55 -30.00 -15.02
N VAL A 406 20.69 -29.03 -15.29
CA VAL A 406 20.76 -28.18 -16.49
C VAL A 406 22.07 -27.40 -16.52
N GLY A 407 22.43 -26.75 -15.42
CA GLY A 407 23.71 -26.03 -15.28
C GLY A 407 24.92 -26.91 -15.54
N ALA A 408 24.95 -28.11 -14.94
CA ALA A 408 26.01 -29.09 -15.13
C ALA A 408 26.11 -29.55 -16.60
N ALA A 409 24.99 -29.78 -17.29
CA ALA A 409 24.96 -30.16 -18.70
C ALA A 409 25.56 -29.04 -19.58
N LEU A 410 25.23 -27.77 -19.32
CA LEU A 410 25.79 -26.64 -20.06
C LEU A 410 27.29 -26.47 -19.80
N HIS A 411 27.74 -26.66 -18.57
CA HIS A 411 29.18 -26.65 -18.24
C HIS A 411 29.93 -27.77 -18.93
N ALA A 412 29.41 -29.00 -18.91
CA ALA A 412 29.98 -30.15 -19.58
C ALA A 412 30.08 -29.97 -21.13
N THR A 413 29.12 -29.22 -21.73
CA THR A 413 29.22 -28.78 -23.14
C THR A 413 30.43 -27.87 -23.35
N GLY A 414 30.66 -26.91 -22.48
CA GLY A 414 31.80 -26.02 -22.56
C GLY A 414 33.13 -26.79 -22.47
N GLU A 415 33.24 -27.68 -21.51
CA GLU A 415 34.45 -28.52 -21.31
C GLU A 415 34.73 -29.43 -22.52
N ALA A 416 33.68 -30.15 -23.01
CA ALA A 416 33.85 -31.05 -24.13
C ALA A 416 34.29 -30.38 -25.42
N LEU A 417 33.89 -29.14 -25.62
CA LEU A 417 34.21 -28.37 -26.84
C LEU A 417 35.34 -27.37 -26.65
N GLY A 418 35.95 -27.33 -25.46
CA GLY A 418 37.00 -26.35 -25.14
C GLY A 418 36.52 -24.89 -25.19
N LEU A 419 35.24 -24.64 -24.90
CA LEU A 419 34.58 -23.34 -24.96
C LEU A 419 34.38 -22.74 -23.57
N GLY A 420 34.66 -21.43 -23.44
CA GLY A 420 34.23 -20.72 -22.25
C GLY A 420 32.70 -20.66 -22.15
N MET A 421 32.15 -20.65 -20.91
CA MET A 421 30.71 -20.68 -20.63
C MET A 421 29.90 -19.62 -21.39
N GLY A 422 30.46 -18.42 -21.62
CA GLY A 422 29.81 -17.39 -22.44
C GLY A 422 29.53 -17.79 -23.89
N LYS A 423 30.37 -18.68 -24.47
CA LYS A 423 30.16 -19.19 -25.83
C LYS A 423 29.12 -20.34 -25.92
N VAL A 424 28.75 -20.92 -24.79
CA VAL A 424 27.65 -21.87 -24.65
C VAL A 424 26.36 -21.15 -24.28
N ALA A 425 26.44 -20.33 -23.24
CA ALA A 425 25.27 -19.66 -22.65
C ALA A 425 24.62 -18.60 -23.55
N GLN A 426 25.43 -17.80 -24.29
CA GLN A 426 24.88 -16.73 -25.12
C GLN A 426 24.10 -17.25 -26.34
N PRO A 427 24.62 -18.19 -27.14
CA PRO A 427 23.83 -18.81 -28.20
C PRO A 427 22.55 -19.48 -27.68
N MET A 428 22.64 -20.20 -26.56
CA MET A 428 21.49 -20.84 -25.94
C MET A 428 20.43 -19.83 -25.53
N ARG A 429 20.87 -18.71 -24.89
CA ARG A 429 19.98 -17.62 -24.49
C ARG A 429 19.23 -17.04 -25.68
N VAL A 430 19.95 -16.65 -26.73
CA VAL A 430 19.31 -16.09 -27.94
C VAL A 430 18.38 -17.10 -28.60
N ALA A 431 18.75 -18.37 -28.65
CA ALA A 431 17.91 -19.42 -29.24
C ALA A 431 16.58 -19.60 -28.50
N ILE A 432 16.58 -19.45 -27.14
CA ILE A 432 15.39 -19.68 -26.31
C ILE A 432 14.57 -18.40 -26.11
N THR A 433 15.23 -17.23 -26.00
CA THR A 433 14.56 -15.98 -25.62
C THR A 433 14.47 -14.95 -26.75
N GLY A 434 15.13 -15.19 -27.87
CA GLY A 434 15.24 -14.23 -28.97
C GLY A 434 16.17 -13.05 -28.70
N THR A 435 16.74 -12.92 -27.48
CA THR A 435 17.54 -11.77 -27.07
C THR A 435 18.84 -12.20 -26.40
N GLN A 436 19.80 -11.27 -26.29
CA GLN A 436 21.07 -11.52 -25.59
C GLN A 436 20.97 -11.29 -24.08
N VAL A 437 19.80 -10.89 -23.55
CA VAL A 437 19.55 -10.61 -22.13
C VAL A 437 18.47 -11.53 -21.62
N SER A 438 18.74 -12.26 -20.55
CA SER A 438 17.77 -13.09 -19.84
C SER A 438 18.19 -13.24 -18.38
N PRO A 439 17.42 -13.87 -17.52
CA PRO A 439 17.85 -14.40 -16.23
C PRO A 439 19.08 -15.31 -16.33
N ASP A 440 19.48 -15.94 -15.22
CA ASP A 440 20.53 -16.96 -15.27
C ASP A 440 20.19 -18.03 -16.31
N ILE A 441 21.21 -18.47 -17.08
CA ILE A 441 20.94 -19.35 -18.22
C ILE A 441 20.40 -20.72 -17.79
N SER A 442 20.85 -21.25 -16.66
CA SER A 442 20.36 -22.54 -16.16
C SER A 442 18.89 -22.45 -15.75
N HIS A 443 18.49 -21.36 -15.07
CA HIS A 443 17.09 -21.07 -14.76
C HIS A 443 16.28 -20.79 -16.03
N THR A 444 16.84 -20.03 -16.98
CA THR A 444 16.15 -19.71 -18.23
C THR A 444 15.84 -20.97 -19.03
N VAL A 445 16.83 -21.87 -19.18
CA VAL A 445 16.64 -23.16 -19.88
C VAL A 445 15.70 -24.07 -19.10
N TYR A 446 15.87 -24.17 -17.77
CA TYR A 446 15.02 -25.00 -16.93
C TYR A 446 13.55 -24.61 -17.05
N LEU A 447 13.22 -23.32 -16.88
CA LEU A 447 11.85 -22.83 -16.94
C LEU A 447 11.27 -22.80 -18.37
N ALA A 448 12.08 -22.50 -19.38
CA ALA A 448 11.63 -22.45 -20.78
C ALA A 448 11.25 -23.82 -21.34
N VAL A 449 11.83 -24.90 -20.80
CA VAL A 449 11.60 -26.26 -21.28
C VAL A 449 10.96 -27.18 -20.24
N GLN A 450 10.61 -26.65 -19.10
CA GLN A 450 9.88 -27.37 -18.06
C GLN A 450 8.55 -27.88 -18.62
N GLY A 451 8.37 -29.20 -18.71
CA GLY A 451 7.27 -29.85 -19.41
C GLY A 451 7.60 -30.32 -20.83
N GLY A 452 8.79 -29.98 -21.36
CA GLY A 452 9.30 -30.41 -22.65
C GLY A 452 8.66 -29.69 -23.84
N PHE A 453 9.17 -30.00 -25.03
CA PHE A 453 8.65 -29.49 -26.30
C PHE A 453 7.52 -30.36 -26.84
N HIS A 454 6.51 -29.74 -27.44
CA HIS A 454 5.47 -30.46 -28.18
C HIS A 454 6.03 -30.78 -29.56
N ALA A 455 6.50 -32.01 -29.76
CA ALA A 455 6.88 -32.55 -31.06
C ALA A 455 6.22 -33.90 -31.25
N GLU A 456 5.63 -34.12 -32.41
CA GLU A 456 5.08 -35.44 -32.73
C GLU A 456 6.21 -36.44 -32.90
N PRO A 457 6.17 -37.59 -32.22
CA PRO A 457 7.18 -38.63 -32.42
C PRO A 457 7.10 -39.19 -33.83
N SER A 458 8.24 -39.25 -34.54
CA SER A 458 8.37 -39.99 -35.76
C SER A 458 9.14 -41.27 -35.46
N LEU A 459 8.54 -42.40 -35.85
CA LEU A 459 9.07 -43.75 -35.56
C LEU A 459 9.38 -43.95 -34.03
N GLY A 460 8.53 -43.39 -33.18
CA GLY A 460 8.69 -43.50 -31.71
C GLY A 460 9.74 -42.60 -31.08
N SER A 461 10.34 -41.67 -31.83
CA SER A 461 11.34 -40.73 -31.35
C SER A 461 10.96 -39.28 -31.67
N VAL A 462 11.25 -38.36 -30.77
CA VAL A 462 11.15 -36.90 -30.99
C VAL A 462 12.47 -36.30 -31.51
N ALA A 463 13.51 -37.11 -31.70
CA ALA A 463 14.77 -36.69 -32.26
C ALA A 463 14.66 -36.43 -33.78
N THR A 464 15.35 -35.40 -34.25
CA THR A 464 15.37 -35.04 -35.67
C THR A 464 16.56 -35.67 -36.36
N ASP A 465 16.31 -36.45 -37.43
CA ASP A 465 17.34 -36.82 -38.40
C ASP A 465 17.15 -35.97 -39.65
N SER A 466 17.96 -34.94 -39.79
CA SER A 466 17.90 -34.00 -40.90
C SER A 466 18.34 -34.59 -42.24
N ARG A 467 19.07 -35.74 -42.26
CA ARG A 467 19.53 -36.40 -43.47
C ARG A 467 18.44 -37.29 -44.06
N ALA A 468 17.69 -37.95 -43.18
CA ALA A 468 16.55 -38.79 -43.57
C ALA A 468 15.24 -38.02 -43.71
N GLY A 469 15.20 -36.73 -43.29
CA GLY A 469 13.97 -35.95 -43.26
C GLY A 469 12.96 -36.47 -42.24
N LEU A 470 13.43 -37.15 -41.18
CA LEU A 470 12.59 -37.81 -40.17
C LEU A 470 12.75 -37.15 -38.81
N GLY A 471 11.69 -37.20 -38.01
CA GLY A 471 11.68 -36.83 -36.60
C GLY A 471 11.35 -35.39 -36.31
N GLY A 472 11.42 -35.04 -35.06
CA GLY A 472 11.17 -33.81 -34.31
C GLY A 472 10.51 -32.65 -35.02
N TRP A 473 11.28 -31.84 -35.67
CA TRP A 473 10.78 -30.62 -36.32
C TRP A 473 10.75 -30.79 -37.85
N HIS A 474 9.72 -31.42 -38.34
CA HIS A 474 9.51 -31.66 -39.78
C HIS A 474 10.74 -32.24 -40.54
N GLY A 475 11.62 -32.96 -39.83
CA GLY A 475 12.82 -33.56 -40.39
C GLY A 475 13.94 -32.60 -40.84
N ARG A 476 13.89 -31.33 -40.41
CA ARG A 476 14.86 -30.30 -40.83
C ARG A 476 15.36 -29.47 -39.64
N TRP A 477 16.38 -28.67 -39.89
CA TRP A 477 16.88 -27.66 -38.93
C TRP A 477 15.92 -26.49 -38.85
N PHE A 478 15.92 -25.84 -37.67
CA PHE A 478 15.15 -24.60 -37.42
C PHE A 478 15.48 -23.51 -38.44
N GLN A 479 14.45 -22.82 -38.93
CA GLN A 479 14.55 -21.64 -39.76
C GLN A 479 13.80 -20.46 -39.15
N LYS A 480 14.06 -19.26 -39.66
CA LYS A 480 13.30 -18.05 -39.24
C LYS A 480 11.81 -18.28 -39.42
N GLY A 481 11.04 -18.13 -38.35
CA GLY A 481 9.58 -18.33 -38.35
C GLY A 481 9.10 -19.69 -37.83
N ASP A 482 10.00 -20.60 -37.47
CA ASP A 482 9.62 -21.84 -36.81
C ASP A 482 9.25 -21.56 -35.34
N CYS A 483 8.08 -22.04 -34.92
CA CYS A 483 7.60 -21.97 -33.55
C CYS A 483 7.62 -23.34 -32.89
N LEU A 484 8.31 -23.49 -31.77
CA LEU A 484 8.21 -24.66 -30.90
C LEU A 484 7.06 -24.46 -29.92
N LEU A 485 6.11 -25.37 -29.92
CA LEU A 485 5.08 -25.39 -28.87
C LEU A 485 5.63 -26.12 -27.64
N LEU A 486 5.58 -25.48 -26.49
CA LEU A 486 5.86 -26.15 -25.24
C LEU A 486 4.68 -27.06 -24.86
N ARG A 487 4.98 -28.22 -24.26
CA ARG A 487 3.95 -29.02 -23.62
C ARG A 487 3.42 -28.26 -22.41
N SER A 488 2.10 -28.18 -22.26
CA SER A 488 1.50 -27.75 -21.00
C SER A 488 1.98 -28.69 -19.89
N SER A 489 2.52 -28.13 -18.80
CA SER A 489 2.80 -28.91 -17.58
C SER A 489 1.51 -29.62 -17.17
N PRO A 490 1.55 -30.93 -16.84
CA PRO A 490 0.40 -31.56 -16.24
C PRO A 490 0.14 -30.81 -14.91
N ALA A 491 -1.09 -30.26 -14.77
CA ALA A 491 -1.53 -29.68 -13.53
C ALA A 491 -1.19 -30.66 -12.39
N HIS A 492 -0.46 -30.23 -11.37
CA HIS A 492 -0.30 -30.99 -10.16
C HIS A 492 -1.68 -31.27 -9.59
N ALA A 493 -2.19 -32.47 -9.87
CA ALA A 493 -3.33 -33.03 -9.17
C ALA A 493 -2.87 -33.17 -7.71
N GLY A 494 -3.46 -32.36 -6.84
CA GLY A 494 -3.17 -32.34 -5.43
C GLY A 494 -3.35 -33.73 -4.79
N LYS A 495 -2.43 -34.05 -3.93
CA LYS A 495 -2.66 -34.88 -2.73
C LYS A 495 -2.27 -34.06 -1.50
#